data_64b2d40f617dc6f61c008f0613715cac
#
_entry.id   64b2d40f617dc6f61c008f0613715cac
#
_cell.length_a   1.000
_cell.length_b   1.000
_cell.length_c   1.000
_cell.angle_alpha   90.00
_cell.angle_beta   90.00
_cell.angle_gamma   90.00
#
_symmetry.space_group_name_H-M   'P 1'
#
loop_
_entity.id
_entity.type
_entity.pdbx_description
1 polymer ?
#
loop_
_entity_poly.entity_id
_entity_poly.type
_entity_poly.pdbx_seq_one_letter_code
_entity_poly.pdbx_strand_id
1 'polypeptide(L)'
;MGRKTLQSLSFSSEAVAGMNRRNWVNAALGFGLLISLALPGCVIAPDQDHYAGGVVMVAPPPPRVEVVGVAPAAGYVWIGGYWSWVGGRHEWVGGHWAAGRQGYHWVGHAWVRQGDGWRMRPGHWERG
;
A
#
# COMPACT_ATOMS: atom_id res chain seq x y z
N MET A 1 -12.19 -49.50 -11.04
CA MET A 1 -13.03 -49.10 -12.19
C MET A 1 -14.32 -48.49 -11.67
N GLY A 2 -14.45 -47.17 -11.67
CA GLY A 2 -15.65 -46.44 -11.22
C GLY A 2 -15.76 -45.15 -12.02
N ARG A 3 -16.56 -45.20 -13.07
CA ARG A 3 -16.88 -44.04 -13.90
C ARG A 3 -17.81 -43.12 -13.10
N LYS A 4 -17.39 -41.90 -12.80
CA LYS A 4 -18.24 -40.84 -12.29
C LYS A 4 -18.94 -40.17 -13.47
N THR A 5 -20.24 -40.36 -13.53
CA THR A 5 -21.16 -39.78 -14.50
C THR A 5 -21.29 -38.27 -14.21
N LEU A 6 -20.94 -37.46 -15.19
CA LEU A 6 -21.21 -36.03 -15.18
C LEU A 6 -22.71 -35.83 -15.47
N GLN A 7 -23.49 -35.42 -14.47
CA GLN A 7 -24.85 -34.97 -14.68
C GLN A 7 -24.78 -33.52 -15.21
N SER A 8 -25.15 -33.38 -16.50
CA SER A 8 -25.42 -32.11 -17.12
C SER A 8 -26.70 -31.56 -16.54
N LEU A 9 -26.64 -30.44 -15.82
CA LEU A 9 -27.80 -29.67 -15.43
C LEU A 9 -28.38 -28.99 -16.66
N SER A 10 -29.41 -29.62 -17.23
CA SER A 10 -30.27 -29.07 -18.26
C SER A 10 -31.10 -27.96 -17.62
N PHE A 11 -30.82 -26.71 -17.94
CA PHE A 11 -31.59 -25.57 -17.54
C PHE A 11 -32.82 -25.51 -18.47
N SER A 12 -33.98 -25.92 -17.93
CA SER A 12 -35.23 -25.94 -18.68
C SER A 12 -35.65 -24.53 -19.06
N SER A 13 -35.73 -24.30 -20.36
CA SER A 13 -36.14 -23.05 -21.04
C SER A 13 -37.65 -22.75 -20.95
N GLU A 14 -38.38 -23.37 -20.06
CA GLU A 14 -39.84 -23.28 -20.07
C GLU A 14 -40.49 -22.23 -19.15
N ALA A 15 -39.68 -21.45 -18.40
CA ALA A 15 -40.22 -20.49 -17.43
C ALA A 15 -40.53 -19.09 -18.00
N VAL A 16 -40.33 -18.85 -19.31
CA VAL A 16 -40.48 -17.48 -19.89
C VAL A 16 -41.78 -17.29 -20.68
N ALA A 17 -42.59 -18.33 -20.91
CA ALA A 17 -43.75 -18.26 -21.81
C ALA A 17 -45.04 -17.70 -21.18
N GLY A 18 -45.04 -17.25 -19.94
CA GLY A 18 -46.27 -16.82 -19.25
C GLY A 18 -46.31 -15.39 -18.73
N MET A 19 -45.32 -14.59 -18.95
CA MET A 19 -45.23 -13.25 -18.34
C MET A 19 -45.84 -12.18 -19.26
N ASN A 20 -46.96 -11.58 -18.83
CA ASN A 20 -47.68 -10.52 -19.52
C ASN A 20 -46.77 -9.28 -19.71
N ARG A 21 -46.84 -8.64 -20.88
CA ARG A 21 -46.06 -7.46 -21.29
C ARG A 21 -45.98 -6.35 -20.23
N ARG A 22 -47.04 -6.20 -19.41
CA ARG A 22 -47.07 -5.18 -18.35
C ARG A 22 -46.16 -5.49 -17.17
N ASN A 23 -45.84 -6.76 -16.94
CA ASN A 23 -44.93 -7.15 -15.84
C ASN A 23 -43.45 -7.05 -16.23
N TRP A 24 -43.15 -7.05 -17.53
CA TRP A 24 -41.78 -6.89 -18.03
C TRP A 24 -41.21 -5.49 -17.76
N VAL A 25 -42.07 -4.46 -17.88
CA VAL A 25 -41.64 -3.06 -17.66
C VAL A 25 -41.29 -2.83 -16.20
N ASN A 26 -42.03 -3.44 -15.27
CA ASN A 26 -41.75 -3.30 -13.83
C ASN A 26 -40.54 -4.13 -13.36
N ALA A 27 -40.26 -5.25 -14.00
CA ALA A 27 -39.08 -6.07 -13.72
C ALA A 27 -37.79 -5.39 -14.23
N ALA A 28 -37.87 -4.67 -15.36
CA ALA A 28 -36.73 -3.93 -15.92
C ALA A 28 -36.34 -2.70 -15.07
N LEU A 29 -37.34 -2.05 -14.42
CA LEU A 29 -37.09 -0.90 -13.54
C LEU A 29 -36.55 -1.29 -12.15
N GLY A 30 -36.83 -2.50 -11.68
CA GLY A 30 -36.33 -2.99 -10.39
C GLY A 30 -34.88 -3.49 -10.43
N PHE A 31 -34.40 -3.94 -11.60
CA PHE A 31 -33.02 -4.47 -11.73
C PHE A 31 -31.98 -3.37 -12.04
N GLY A 32 -32.44 -2.22 -12.52
CA GLY A 32 -31.55 -1.09 -12.85
C GLY A 32 -31.05 -0.29 -11.66
N LEU A 33 -31.60 -0.49 -10.46
CA LEU A 33 -31.27 0.34 -9.29
C LEU A 33 -30.27 -0.29 -8.32
N LEU A 34 -29.84 -1.53 -8.54
CA LEU A 34 -28.88 -2.23 -7.67
C LEU A 34 -27.43 -2.29 -8.21
N ILE A 35 -27.16 -1.68 -9.38
CA ILE A 35 -25.83 -1.73 -10.00
C ILE A 35 -25.00 -0.47 -9.73
N SER A 36 -25.51 0.50 -8.98
CA SER A 36 -24.88 1.82 -8.85
C SER A 36 -24.05 2.06 -7.59
N LEU A 37 -23.59 1.05 -6.85
CA LEU A 37 -22.76 1.24 -5.66
C LEU A 37 -21.48 0.40 -5.63
N ALA A 38 -20.93 0.06 -6.79
CA ALA A 38 -19.52 -0.30 -6.86
C ALA A 38 -18.70 0.96 -7.12
N LEU A 39 -18.60 1.85 -6.13
CA LEU A 39 -17.54 2.84 -6.11
C LEU A 39 -16.22 2.06 -6.00
N PRO A 40 -15.30 2.14 -6.97
CA PRO A 40 -13.94 1.73 -6.73
C PRO A 40 -13.42 2.65 -5.64
N GLY A 41 -13.42 2.16 -4.39
CA GLY A 41 -12.71 2.81 -3.33
C GLY A 41 -11.25 2.86 -3.78
N CYS A 42 -10.73 4.06 -4.05
CA CYS A 42 -9.30 4.25 -4.09
C CYS A 42 -8.79 3.83 -2.72
N VAL A 43 -8.27 2.61 -2.60
CA VAL A 43 -7.44 2.22 -1.48
C VAL A 43 -6.18 3.05 -1.66
N ILE A 44 -6.14 4.22 -1.00
CA ILE A 44 -4.89 4.88 -0.74
C ILE A 44 -4.15 3.89 0.14
N ALA A 45 -3.19 3.16 -0.46
CA ALA A 45 -2.22 2.43 0.32
C ALA A 45 -1.59 3.48 1.25
N PRO A 46 -1.65 3.33 2.58
CA PRO A 46 -0.92 4.22 3.44
C PRO A 46 0.53 4.13 3.00
N ASP A 47 1.13 5.28 2.67
CA ASP A 47 2.57 5.38 2.57
C ASP A 47 3.12 4.69 3.80
N GLN A 48 3.93 3.65 3.58
CA GLN A 48 4.46 2.83 4.66
C GLN A 48 5.57 3.58 5.41
N ASP A 49 5.38 4.86 5.63
CA ASP A 49 6.09 5.58 6.66
C ASP A 49 5.55 5.14 8.00
N HIS A 50 6.02 3.98 8.43
CA HIS A 50 5.61 3.30 9.67
C HIS A 50 6.04 4.05 10.94
N TYR A 51 6.04 5.37 10.88
CA TYR A 51 6.41 6.20 11.99
C TYR A 51 5.22 6.96 12.56
N ALA A 52 4.66 6.44 13.62
CA ALA A 52 3.66 7.12 14.45
C ALA A 52 4.32 8.15 15.37
N GLY A 53 5.04 9.14 14.86
CA GLY A 53 5.49 10.39 15.51
C GLY A 53 5.74 10.45 17.03
N GLY A 54 5.74 9.35 17.75
CA GLY A 54 5.86 9.27 19.19
C GLY A 54 7.30 9.24 19.70
N VAL A 55 7.45 9.42 21.02
CA VAL A 55 8.73 9.19 21.71
C VAL A 55 8.83 7.72 22.09
N VAL A 56 9.95 7.09 21.73
CA VAL A 56 10.24 5.68 21.99
C VAL A 56 11.28 5.61 23.12
N MET A 57 11.01 4.81 24.13
CA MET A 57 11.94 4.67 25.28
C MET A 57 13.13 3.76 24.99
N VAL A 58 13.07 3.00 23.90
CA VAL A 58 14.16 2.10 23.48
C VAL A 58 15.11 2.84 22.55
N ALA A 59 16.41 2.87 22.88
CA ALA A 59 17.41 3.49 22.04
C ALA A 59 17.53 2.76 20.69
N PRO A 60 17.69 3.49 19.58
CA PRO A 60 17.97 2.86 18.30
C PRO A 60 19.30 2.13 18.31
N PRO A 61 19.40 0.96 17.66
CA PRO A 61 20.68 0.31 17.47
C PRO A 61 21.63 1.16 16.61
N PRO A 62 22.95 0.88 16.62
CA PRO A 62 23.87 1.51 15.68
C PRO A 62 23.41 1.32 14.22
N PRO A 63 23.61 2.32 13.34
CA PRO A 63 23.32 2.17 11.92
C PRO A 63 24.05 0.97 11.33
N ARG A 64 23.41 0.29 10.38
CA ARG A 64 24.06 -0.81 9.65
C ARG A 64 24.98 -0.24 8.58
N VAL A 65 26.10 -0.90 8.38
CA VAL A 65 26.97 -0.60 7.24
C VAL A 65 26.34 -1.22 5.99
N GLU A 66 26.12 -0.39 4.98
CA GLU A 66 25.53 -0.80 3.70
C GLU A 66 26.58 -0.72 2.60
N VAL A 67 26.55 -1.68 1.70
CA VAL A 67 27.35 -1.62 0.47
C VAL A 67 26.54 -0.83 -0.56
N VAL A 68 26.98 0.39 -0.82
CA VAL A 68 26.36 1.25 -1.83
C VAL A 68 26.83 0.80 -3.20
N GLY A 69 25.93 0.24 -3.99
CA GLY A 69 26.19 -0.13 -5.39
C GLY A 69 26.35 1.09 -6.31
N VAL A 70 26.54 0.81 -7.60
CA VAL A 70 26.62 1.87 -8.62
C VAL A 70 25.25 2.53 -8.80
N ALA A 71 25.26 3.86 -8.95
CA ALA A 71 24.02 4.61 -9.25
C ALA A 71 23.40 4.15 -10.58
N PRO A 72 22.09 3.96 -10.65
CA PRO A 72 21.41 3.52 -11.88
C PRO A 72 21.59 4.48 -13.05
N ALA A 73 21.70 5.78 -12.76
CA ALA A 73 21.93 6.84 -13.74
C ALA A 73 22.56 8.07 -13.08
N ALA A 74 23.08 8.99 -13.89
CA ALA A 74 23.54 10.28 -13.40
C ALA A 74 22.40 11.06 -12.73
N GLY A 75 22.70 11.77 -11.64
CA GLY A 75 21.72 12.54 -10.89
C GLY A 75 20.91 11.74 -9.86
N TYR A 76 21.19 10.45 -9.69
CA TYR A 76 20.63 9.69 -8.57
C TYR A 76 21.39 9.98 -7.28
N VAL A 77 20.67 9.98 -6.16
CA VAL A 77 21.19 10.22 -4.82
C VAL A 77 20.93 8.96 -3.98
N TRP A 78 21.92 8.52 -3.21
CA TRP A 78 21.75 7.43 -2.27
C TRP A 78 21.00 7.90 -1.04
N ILE A 79 19.86 7.28 -0.79
CA ILE A 79 19.10 7.41 0.44
C ILE A 79 19.58 6.31 1.38
N GLY A 80 20.36 6.66 2.39
CA GLY A 80 20.89 5.69 3.34
C GLY A 80 19.79 5.02 4.15
N GLY A 81 20.03 3.76 4.53
CA GLY A 81 19.10 3.02 5.36
C GLY A 81 18.99 3.61 6.78
N TYR A 82 17.93 3.23 7.46
CA TYR A 82 17.62 3.74 8.79
C TYR A 82 16.83 2.72 9.62
N TRP A 83 16.82 2.91 10.93
CA TRP A 83 15.97 2.16 11.82
C TRP A 83 14.59 2.80 11.89
N SER A 84 13.54 2.06 11.51
CA SER A 84 12.15 2.42 11.73
C SER A 84 11.65 1.78 13.02
N TRP A 85 10.59 2.34 13.62
CA TRP A 85 9.95 1.76 14.80
C TRP A 85 8.60 1.17 14.40
N VAL A 86 8.50 -0.15 14.41
CA VAL A 86 7.30 -0.87 13.97
C VAL A 86 6.96 -1.95 14.98
N GLY A 87 5.72 -2.02 15.41
CA GLY A 87 5.24 -3.09 16.29
C GLY A 87 6.02 -3.22 17.61
N GLY A 88 6.54 -2.12 18.17
CA GLY A 88 7.27 -2.12 19.44
C GLY A 88 8.76 -2.48 19.32
N ARG A 89 9.34 -2.50 18.13
CA ARG A 89 10.75 -2.81 17.89
C ARG A 89 11.36 -1.96 16.78
N HIS A 90 12.70 -1.86 16.78
CA HIS A 90 13.43 -1.26 15.68
C HIS A 90 13.57 -2.27 14.53
N GLU A 91 13.14 -1.87 13.34
CA GLU A 91 13.30 -2.62 12.08
C GLU A 91 14.17 -1.82 11.12
N TRP A 92 15.12 -2.49 10.46
CA TRP A 92 16.00 -1.84 9.50
C TRP A 92 15.32 -1.70 8.15
N VAL A 93 15.24 -0.46 7.67
CA VAL A 93 14.85 -0.13 6.30
C VAL A 93 16.13 0.10 5.51
N GLY A 94 16.37 -0.73 4.50
CA GLY A 94 17.58 -0.65 3.66
C GLY A 94 17.61 0.60 2.80
N GLY A 95 18.82 1.09 2.55
CA GLY A 95 19.02 2.22 1.66
C GLY A 95 18.70 1.89 0.20
N HIS A 96 18.44 2.93 -0.57
CA HIS A 96 18.11 2.80 -1.99
C HIS A 96 18.54 4.04 -2.78
N TRP A 97 18.65 3.89 -4.11
CA TRP A 97 18.86 4.99 -5.01
C TRP A 97 17.54 5.70 -5.34
N ALA A 98 17.51 7.02 -5.22
CA ALA A 98 16.39 7.86 -5.62
C ALA A 98 16.82 8.91 -6.63
N ALA A 99 15.92 9.31 -7.52
CA ALA A 99 16.19 10.41 -8.42
C ALA A 99 16.41 11.71 -7.64
N GLY A 100 17.52 12.36 -7.87
CA GLY A 100 17.83 13.65 -7.27
C GLY A 100 16.83 14.74 -7.66
N ARG A 101 16.68 15.74 -6.83
CA ARG A 101 15.85 16.92 -7.09
C ARG A 101 16.76 18.12 -7.34
N GLN A 102 16.60 18.78 -8.50
CA GLN A 102 17.43 19.92 -8.86
C GLN A 102 17.26 21.06 -7.83
N GLY A 103 18.36 21.58 -7.29
CA GLY A 103 18.37 22.60 -6.25
C GLY A 103 17.99 22.07 -4.85
N TYR A 104 18.04 20.75 -4.66
CA TYR A 104 17.78 20.12 -3.36
C TYR A 104 18.86 19.09 -3.04
N HIS A 105 19.10 18.89 -1.74
CA HIS A 105 19.88 17.78 -1.22
C HIS A 105 19.03 16.93 -0.26
N TRP A 106 19.41 15.69 -0.08
CA TRP A 106 18.70 14.79 0.83
C TRP A 106 19.26 14.91 2.24
N VAL A 107 18.38 15.17 3.20
CA VAL A 107 18.66 15.10 4.64
C VAL A 107 18.18 13.75 5.14
N GLY A 108 19.07 12.92 5.66
CA GLY A 108 18.77 11.56 6.09
C GLY A 108 17.86 11.48 7.32
N HIS A 109 17.23 10.32 7.51
CA HIS A 109 16.51 9.99 8.73
C HIS A 109 17.48 10.03 9.93
N ALA A 110 17.00 10.52 11.07
CA ALA A 110 17.82 10.59 12.28
C ALA A 110 16.98 10.34 13.53
N TRP A 111 17.50 9.54 14.46
CA TRP A 111 16.95 9.44 15.80
C TRP A 111 17.58 10.50 16.69
N VAL A 112 16.76 11.32 17.29
CA VAL A 112 17.21 12.37 18.20
C VAL A 112 16.66 12.13 19.60
N ARG A 113 17.47 12.47 20.61
CA ARG A 113 17.04 12.36 21.99
C ARG A 113 15.97 13.42 22.29
N GLN A 114 14.89 13.01 22.95
CA GLN A 114 13.82 13.90 23.38
C GLN A 114 13.34 13.48 24.78
N GLY A 115 13.70 14.26 25.78
CA GLY A 115 13.48 13.87 27.18
C GLY A 115 14.22 12.58 27.49
N ASP A 116 13.53 11.63 28.09
CA ASP A 116 14.09 10.31 28.45
C ASP A 116 14.04 9.30 27.32
N GLY A 117 13.47 9.67 26.18
CA GLY A 117 13.31 8.77 25.03
C GLY A 117 13.95 9.28 23.75
N TRP A 118 13.52 8.70 22.64
CA TRP A 118 14.03 8.92 21.30
C TRP A 118 12.90 9.24 20.35
N ARG A 119 13.09 10.20 19.46
CA ARG A 119 12.17 10.51 18.37
C ARG A 119 12.91 10.38 17.03
N MET A 120 12.29 9.72 16.08
CA MET A 120 12.79 9.71 14.72
C MET A 120 12.39 11.01 14.02
N ARG A 121 13.35 11.62 13.34
CA ARG A 121 13.14 12.72 12.39
C ARG A 121 13.15 12.11 10.99
N PRO A 122 12.05 12.19 10.23
CA PRO A 122 12.01 11.68 8.87
C PRO A 122 13.01 12.36 7.96
N GLY A 123 13.59 11.59 7.04
CA GLY A 123 14.39 12.16 5.97
C GLY A 123 13.54 13.02 5.04
N HIS A 124 14.14 14.03 4.44
CA HIS A 124 13.45 14.94 3.54
C HIS A 124 14.41 15.61 2.56
N TRP A 125 13.84 16.18 1.51
CA TRP A 125 14.58 17.01 0.57
C TRP A 125 14.61 18.45 1.08
N GLU A 126 15.80 19.01 1.26
CA GLU A 126 16.02 20.39 1.66
C GLU A 126 16.60 21.17 0.49
N ARG A 127 16.18 22.42 0.33
CA ARG A 127 16.71 23.28 -0.73
C ARG A 127 18.15 23.65 -0.43
N GLY A 128 19.05 23.50 -1.42
CA GLY A 128 20.46 23.86 -1.38
C GLY A 128 20.71 25.31 -1.66
#